data_932efc71391cd308d09c46ec45593ef3
#
_entry.id   932efc71391cd308d09c46ec45593ef3
#
_cell.length_a   1.000
_cell.length_b   1.000
_cell.length_c   1.000
_cell.angle_alpha   90.00
_cell.angle_beta   90.00
_cell.angle_gamma   90.00
#
_symmetry.space_group_name_H-M   'P 1'
#
loop_
_entity.id
_entity.type
_entity.pdbx_description
1 polymer ?
#
loop_
_entity_poly.entity_id
_entity_poly.type
_entity_poly.pdbx_seq_one_letter_code
_entity_poly.pdbx_strand_id
1 'polypeptide(L)'
;MPDMLAHYEVAEAARARLAEGPLARLLAARHDAFKVGAQGPDFLFYAGVWPGRASRADVAAVTHRHKTGETVAALVAQAAAAPAPERDTVAAFACGYAAHLCLDASAHPWIQYWTGDVERTGDPAATAPARQRHGVLEASLDVALSRRRSPDQGWVRRQRLLVMPPEQVAAVSAAWERVVDDVYGMRFSAAEGRAAFRDMAFMYGDMSDRRTAFSRAVLALGPLVDPDGTNRVVIYPREPHPVAAGLLAGRRTWYNPWVPRTPRRDTFGELMEAAAGQSLACFEAIEVVLFRDAGAGEVVAATGDRSMLTGLPCDDPRRPVAFAAGIEELWGMW
;
A
#
# COMPACT_ATOMS: atom_id res chain seq x y z
N MET A 1 3.51 -5.60 0.23
CA MET A 1 3.12 -4.24 -0.16
C MET A 1 4.37 -3.40 -0.19
N PRO A 2 4.68 -2.67 -1.31
CA PRO A 2 5.74 -1.68 -1.26
C PRO A 2 5.52 -0.83 -0.03
N ASP A 3 6.59 -0.59 0.73
CA ASP A 3 6.40 -0.02 2.03
C ASP A 3 6.00 1.47 1.94
N MET A 4 5.64 2.03 3.02
CA MET A 4 4.96 3.31 3.19
C MET A 4 5.56 4.47 2.38
N LEU A 5 6.90 4.56 2.29
CA LEU A 5 7.56 5.70 1.64
C LEU A 5 7.42 5.65 0.11
N ALA A 6 7.47 4.45 -0.47
CA ALA A 6 7.29 4.28 -1.91
C ALA A 6 5.89 4.74 -2.36
N HIS A 7 4.85 4.38 -1.63
CA HIS A 7 3.49 4.83 -1.88
C HIS A 7 3.33 6.35 -1.75
N TYR A 8 3.88 6.91 -0.69
CA TYR A 8 3.86 8.35 -0.50
C TYR A 8 4.56 9.10 -1.64
N GLU A 9 5.73 8.61 -2.10
CA GLU A 9 6.48 9.25 -3.19
C GLU A 9 5.74 9.21 -4.51
N VAL A 10 5.07 8.10 -4.85
CA VAL A 10 4.25 7.99 -6.05
C VAL A 10 3.06 8.93 -6.00
N ALA A 11 2.36 8.97 -4.87
CA ALA A 11 1.23 9.88 -4.68
C ALA A 11 1.65 11.35 -4.82
N GLU A 12 2.76 11.76 -4.20
CA GLU A 12 3.30 13.11 -4.30
C GLU A 12 3.80 13.45 -5.71
N ALA A 13 4.41 12.51 -6.41
CA ALA A 13 4.83 12.70 -7.79
C ALA A 13 3.64 12.93 -8.73
N ALA A 14 2.53 12.21 -8.52
CA ALA A 14 1.30 12.43 -9.26
C ALA A 14 0.67 13.78 -8.91
N ARG A 15 0.57 14.11 -7.60
CA ARG A 15 0.03 15.39 -7.13
C ARG A 15 0.81 16.59 -7.68
N ALA A 16 2.13 16.49 -7.75
CA ALA A 16 2.98 17.56 -8.28
C ALA A 16 2.80 17.82 -9.79
N ARG A 17 2.21 16.86 -10.52
CA ARG A 17 1.91 16.97 -11.96
C ARG A 17 0.47 17.41 -12.23
N LEU A 18 -0.38 17.39 -11.19
CA LEU A 18 -1.77 17.80 -11.32
C LEU A 18 -1.83 19.29 -11.68
N ALA A 19 -2.63 19.64 -12.70
CA ALA A 19 -2.85 21.01 -13.08
C ALA A 19 -3.48 21.83 -11.93
N GLU A 20 -3.19 23.12 -11.87
CA GLU A 20 -3.87 24.00 -10.93
C GLU A 20 -5.39 23.96 -11.12
N GLY A 21 -6.11 23.64 -10.06
CA GLY A 21 -7.54 23.43 -10.13
C GLY A 21 -8.19 23.21 -8.76
N PRO A 22 -9.49 22.91 -8.75
CA PRO A 22 -10.21 22.63 -7.51
C PRO A 22 -9.61 21.45 -6.74
N LEU A 23 -9.27 20.37 -7.44
CA LEU A 23 -8.69 19.19 -6.81
C LEU A 23 -7.28 19.47 -6.24
N ALA A 24 -6.43 20.18 -6.98
CA ALA A 24 -5.09 20.54 -6.50
C ALA A 24 -5.16 21.34 -5.19
N ARG A 25 -6.08 22.31 -5.10
CA ARG A 25 -6.30 23.08 -3.87
C ARG A 25 -6.86 22.23 -2.73
N LEU A 26 -7.78 21.31 -3.04
CA LEU A 26 -8.33 20.36 -2.07
C LEU A 26 -7.23 19.46 -1.49
N LEU A 27 -6.38 18.86 -2.33
CA LEU A 27 -5.28 18.00 -1.90
C LEU A 27 -4.25 18.76 -1.04
N ALA A 28 -4.00 20.03 -1.35
CA ALA A 28 -3.15 20.87 -0.52
C ALA A 28 -3.78 21.16 0.86
N ALA A 29 -5.08 21.44 0.89
CA ALA A 29 -5.82 21.76 2.13
C ALA A 29 -6.05 20.52 3.03
N ARG A 30 -6.14 19.33 2.44
CA ARG A 30 -6.36 18.04 3.12
C ARG A 30 -5.19 17.07 2.96
N HIS A 31 -3.99 17.62 2.94
CA HIS A 31 -2.76 16.85 2.66
C HIS A 31 -2.53 15.69 3.64
N ASP A 32 -2.98 15.81 4.90
CA ASP A 32 -2.87 14.70 5.87
C ASP A 32 -3.74 13.50 5.46
N ALA A 33 -4.99 13.71 5.03
CA ALA A 33 -5.84 12.64 4.51
C ALA A 33 -5.27 12.04 3.20
N PHE A 34 -4.72 12.86 2.31
CA PHE A 34 -4.07 12.41 1.10
C PHE A 34 -2.86 11.50 1.39
N LYS A 35 -1.97 11.90 2.30
CA LYS A 35 -0.81 11.09 2.71
C LYS A 35 -1.21 9.74 3.28
N VAL A 36 -2.19 9.74 4.18
CA VAL A 36 -2.68 8.50 4.79
C VAL A 36 -3.42 7.65 3.76
N GLY A 37 -4.15 8.27 2.85
CA GLY A 37 -4.77 7.60 1.70
C GLY A 37 -3.76 6.87 0.83
N ALA A 38 -2.54 7.39 0.68
CA ALA A 38 -1.46 6.73 -0.05
C ALA A 38 -1.04 5.37 0.56
N GLN A 39 -1.50 5.04 1.77
CA GLN A 39 -1.34 3.69 2.34
C GLN A 39 -2.47 2.74 1.91
N GLY A 40 -3.42 3.20 1.12
CA GLY A 40 -4.50 2.38 0.59
C GLY A 40 -5.27 1.63 1.68
N PRO A 41 -5.60 0.36 1.45
CA PRO A 41 -6.29 -0.50 2.40
C PRO A 41 -5.36 -1.13 3.46
N ASP A 42 -4.07 -0.84 3.46
CA ASP A 42 -3.07 -1.47 4.33
C ASP A 42 -3.35 -1.27 5.81
N PHE A 43 -3.98 -0.14 6.18
CA PHE A 43 -4.38 0.09 7.57
C PHE A 43 -5.26 -1.04 8.12
N LEU A 44 -5.98 -1.75 7.27
CA LEU A 44 -6.85 -2.87 7.65
C LEU A 44 -6.04 -4.08 8.18
N PHE A 45 -4.80 -4.27 7.74
CA PHE A 45 -3.92 -5.31 8.28
C PHE A 45 -3.52 -5.05 9.74
N TYR A 46 -3.62 -3.81 10.18
CA TYR A 46 -3.32 -3.43 11.58
C TYR A 46 -4.55 -3.52 12.49
N ALA A 47 -5.74 -3.75 11.94
CA ALA A 47 -6.93 -4.01 12.73
C ALA A 47 -6.78 -5.34 13.47
N GLY A 48 -6.86 -5.30 14.79
CA GLY A 48 -6.78 -6.51 15.62
C GLY A 48 -5.37 -7.01 15.93
N VAL A 49 -4.32 -6.23 15.69
CA VAL A 49 -2.93 -6.58 16.11
C VAL A 49 -2.77 -6.70 17.63
N TRP A 50 -3.66 -6.11 18.41
CA TRP A 50 -3.63 -6.20 19.88
C TRP A 50 -4.43 -7.39 20.38
N PRO A 51 -3.95 -8.10 21.43
CA PRO A 51 -4.69 -9.21 22.04
C PRO A 51 -6.12 -8.83 22.39
N GLY A 52 -7.06 -9.73 22.11
CA GLY A 52 -8.49 -9.55 22.40
C GLY A 52 -9.27 -8.72 21.40
N ARG A 53 -8.65 -8.25 20.31
CA ARG A 53 -9.35 -7.59 19.20
C ARG A 53 -9.50 -8.53 18.01
N ALA A 54 -10.62 -8.41 17.31
CA ALA A 54 -10.83 -9.18 16.07
C ALA A 54 -9.94 -8.65 14.95
N SER A 55 -9.23 -9.55 14.27
CA SER A 55 -8.52 -9.23 13.05
C SER A 55 -9.50 -8.91 11.91
N ARG A 56 -9.11 -7.99 11.03
CA ARG A 56 -9.85 -7.65 9.80
C ARG A 56 -8.99 -7.92 8.55
N ALA A 57 -8.09 -8.89 8.66
CA ALA A 57 -7.31 -9.37 7.53
C ALA A 57 -8.19 -9.90 6.37
N ASP A 58 -9.42 -10.33 6.65
CA ASP A 58 -10.44 -10.69 5.69
C ASP A 58 -10.80 -9.50 4.77
N VAL A 59 -11.11 -8.34 5.36
CA VAL A 59 -11.42 -7.12 4.61
C VAL A 59 -10.17 -6.62 3.87
N ALA A 60 -9.01 -6.61 4.54
CA ALA A 60 -7.76 -6.24 3.90
C ALA A 60 -7.47 -7.09 2.65
N ALA A 61 -7.63 -8.41 2.74
CA ALA A 61 -7.35 -9.31 1.64
C ALA A 61 -8.31 -9.10 0.45
N VAL A 62 -9.60 -8.92 0.69
CA VAL A 62 -10.58 -8.74 -0.40
C VAL A 62 -10.40 -7.41 -1.10
N THR A 63 -10.09 -6.34 -0.36
CA THR A 63 -9.89 -4.99 -0.91
C THR A 63 -8.63 -4.85 -1.76
N HIS A 64 -7.64 -5.74 -1.61
CA HIS A 64 -6.48 -5.79 -2.48
C HIS A 64 -6.69 -6.58 -3.77
N ARG A 65 -7.68 -7.47 -3.80
CA ARG A 65 -7.83 -8.45 -4.88
C ARG A 65 -9.02 -8.23 -5.77
N HIS A 66 -10.11 -7.73 -5.21
CA HIS A 66 -11.39 -7.66 -5.87
C HIS A 66 -11.95 -6.26 -5.82
N LYS A 67 -12.60 -5.83 -6.91
CA LYS A 67 -13.34 -4.57 -6.97
C LYS A 67 -12.52 -3.35 -6.52
N THR A 68 -11.24 -3.34 -6.84
CA THR A 68 -10.30 -2.32 -6.36
C THR A 68 -10.65 -0.94 -6.93
N GLY A 69 -10.99 -0.88 -8.22
CA GLY A 69 -11.46 0.34 -8.86
C GLY A 69 -12.85 0.76 -8.38
N GLU A 70 -13.76 -0.20 -8.17
CA GLU A 70 -15.07 0.06 -7.57
C GLU A 70 -14.93 0.63 -6.15
N THR A 71 -13.94 0.19 -5.39
CA THR A 71 -13.64 0.73 -4.04
C THR A 71 -13.24 2.19 -4.10
N VAL A 72 -12.35 2.56 -5.03
CA VAL A 72 -12.00 3.98 -5.24
C VAL A 72 -13.22 4.79 -5.65
N ALA A 73 -13.99 4.27 -6.61
CA ALA A 73 -15.21 4.93 -7.10
C ALA A 73 -16.26 5.12 -5.98
N ALA A 74 -16.42 4.12 -5.10
CA ALA A 74 -17.31 4.19 -3.96
C ALA A 74 -16.84 5.24 -2.92
N LEU A 75 -15.52 5.32 -2.63
CA LEU A 75 -14.96 6.38 -1.79
C LEU A 75 -15.24 7.77 -2.38
N VAL A 76 -15.08 7.93 -3.69
CA VAL A 76 -15.38 9.20 -4.39
C VAL A 76 -16.88 9.53 -4.33
N ALA A 77 -17.75 8.53 -4.50
CA ALA A 77 -19.20 8.72 -4.37
C ALA A 77 -19.61 9.12 -2.93
N GLN A 78 -18.98 8.50 -1.91
CA GLN A 78 -19.17 8.91 -0.52
C GLN A 78 -18.70 10.35 -0.29
N ALA A 79 -17.58 10.75 -0.89
CA ALA A 79 -17.12 12.13 -0.84
C ALA A 79 -18.13 13.08 -1.50
N ALA A 80 -18.60 12.77 -2.71
CA ALA A 80 -19.56 13.62 -3.44
C ALA A 80 -20.88 13.81 -2.69
N ALA A 81 -21.32 12.81 -1.93
CA ALA A 81 -22.55 12.85 -1.13
C ALA A 81 -22.37 13.56 0.23
N ALA A 82 -21.15 13.81 0.69
CA ALA A 82 -20.88 14.40 1.99
C ALA A 82 -20.81 15.93 1.93
N PRO A 83 -21.18 16.65 3.02
CA PRO A 83 -20.92 18.08 3.12
C PRO A 83 -19.42 18.35 3.30
N ALA A 84 -18.94 19.57 2.94
CA ALA A 84 -17.64 20.02 3.38
C ALA A 84 -17.64 20.26 4.92
N PRO A 85 -16.56 19.91 5.67
CA PRO A 85 -15.22 19.49 5.20
C PRO A 85 -15.04 17.98 5.00
N GLU A 86 -16.04 17.15 5.33
CA GLU A 86 -15.96 15.68 5.18
C GLU A 86 -15.73 15.28 3.73
N ARG A 87 -16.45 15.91 2.78
CA ARG A 87 -16.24 15.72 1.34
C ARG A 87 -14.77 15.84 0.96
N ASP A 88 -14.16 16.95 1.34
CA ASP A 88 -12.79 17.26 0.95
C ASP A 88 -11.78 16.28 1.57
N THR A 89 -12.07 15.82 2.79
CA THR A 89 -11.25 14.83 3.50
C THR A 89 -11.29 13.46 2.82
N VAL A 90 -12.50 12.96 2.54
CA VAL A 90 -12.70 11.64 1.91
C VAL A 90 -12.18 11.66 0.47
N ALA A 91 -12.37 12.76 -0.26
CA ALA A 91 -11.85 12.93 -1.62
C ALA A 91 -10.31 12.91 -1.65
N ALA A 92 -9.65 13.61 -0.72
CA ALA A 92 -8.20 13.59 -0.61
C ALA A 92 -7.68 12.18 -0.28
N PHE A 93 -8.33 11.47 0.64
CA PHE A 93 -8.01 10.09 0.97
C PHE A 93 -8.20 9.18 -0.26
N ALA A 94 -9.29 9.33 -1.02
CA ALA A 94 -9.56 8.55 -2.23
C ALA A 94 -8.48 8.75 -3.31
N CYS A 95 -7.98 9.97 -3.50
CA CYS A 95 -6.85 10.22 -4.38
C CYS A 95 -5.58 9.49 -3.92
N GLY A 96 -5.23 9.58 -2.64
CA GLY A 96 -4.12 8.80 -2.09
C GLY A 96 -4.29 7.30 -2.32
N TYR A 97 -5.50 6.77 -2.05
CA TYR A 97 -5.83 5.36 -2.26
C TYR A 97 -5.70 4.94 -3.73
N ALA A 98 -6.12 5.77 -4.67
CA ALA A 98 -5.93 5.51 -6.09
C ALA A 98 -4.43 5.41 -6.47
N ALA A 99 -3.58 6.26 -5.88
CA ALA A 99 -2.14 6.18 -6.08
C ALA A 99 -1.52 4.91 -5.49
N HIS A 100 -2.00 4.47 -4.32
CA HIS A 100 -1.62 3.18 -3.74
C HIS A 100 -1.96 2.03 -4.69
N LEU A 101 -3.20 1.95 -5.17
CA LEU A 101 -3.63 0.93 -6.13
C LEU A 101 -2.72 0.91 -7.37
N CYS A 102 -2.40 2.07 -7.92
CA CYS A 102 -1.55 2.17 -9.12
C CYS A 102 -0.14 1.64 -8.87
N LEU A 103 0.47 1.94 -7.71
CA LEU A 103 1.79 1.42 -7.38
C LEU A 103 1.75 -0.08 -7.13
N ASP A 104 0.84 -0.55 -6.32
CA ASP A 104 0.72 -1.96 -6.00
C ASP A 104 0.50 -2.83 -7.25
N ALA A 105 -0.47 -2.47 -8.07
CA ALA A 105 -0.73 -3.17 -9.32
C ALA A 105 0.47 -3.20 -10.28
N SER A 106 1.37 -2.20 -10.18
CA SER A 106 2.57 -2.11 -11.01
C SER A 106 3.77 -2.84 -10.40
N ALA A 107 3.95 -2.75 -9.09
CA ALA A 107 5.16 -3.18 -8.38
C ALA A 107 5.09 -4.60 -7.80
N HIS A 108 3.92 -5.05 -7.31
CA HIS A 108 3.79 -6.38 -6.71
C HIS A 108 4.19 -7.52 -7.64
N PRO A 109 3.87 -7.52 -8.95
CA PRO A 109 4.37 -8.57 -9.83
C PRO A 109 5.91 -8.64 -9.86
N TRP A 110 6.59 -7.49 -9.81
CA TRP A 110 8.05 -7.43 -9.73
C TRP A 110 8.56 -7.94 -8.38
N ILE A 111 7.95 -7.49 -7.27
CA ILE A 111 8.32 -7.93 -5.92
C ILE A 111 8.15 -9.44 -5.80
N GLN A 112 7.01 -9.99 -6.19
CA GLN A 112 6.74 -11.42 -6.09
C GLN A 112 7.65 -12.25 -6.99
N TYR A 113 8.02 -11.77 -8.17
CA TYR A 113 8.98 -12.46 -9.00
C TYR A 113 10.32 -12.72 -8.28
N TRP A 114 10.78 -11.73 -7.49
CA TRP A 114 12.05 -11.82 -6.77
C TRP A 114 11.95 -12.44 -5.38
N THR A 115 10.78 -12.62 -4.83
CA THR A 115 10.58 -13.09 -3.45
C THR A 115 9.85 -14.43 -3.35
N GLY A 116 9.13 -14.82 -4.38
CA GLY A 116 8.35 -16.06 -4.43
C GLY A 116 6.87 -15.85 -4.20
N ASP A 117 6.11 -16.95 -4.26
CA ASP A 117 4.67 -16.98 -4.09
C ASP A 117 4.28 -16.81 -2.62
N VAL A 118 3.69 -15.68 -2.29
CA VAL A 118 3.19 -15.38 -0.94
C VAL A 118 1.80 -15.96 -0.68
N GLU A 119 1.14 -16.52 -1.72
CA GLU A 119 -0.24 -16.99 -1.67
C GLU A 119 -0.39 -18.51 -1.85
N ARG A 120 0.72 -19.21 -2.01
CA ARG A 120 0.72 -20.64 -2.31
C ARG A 120 -0.13 -21.42 -1.31
N THR A 121 -1.29 -21.88 -1.81
CA THR A 121 -2.08 -22.97 -1.23
C THR A 121 -2.39 -22.97 0.27
N GLY A 122 -3.07 -21.97 0.82
CA GLY A 122 -3.73 -22.13 2.14
C GLY A 122 -2.87 -22.61 3.32
N ASP A 123 -1.60 -22.98 3.09
CA ASP A 123 -0.66 -23.36 4.13
C ASP A 123 0.28 -22.18 4.47
N PRO A 124 0.07 -21.53 5.63
CA PRO A 124 0.90 -20.43 6.09
C PRO A 124 2.39 -20.80 6.22
N ALA A 125 2.71 -22.04 6.61
CA ALA A 125 4.09 -22.49 6.78
C ALA A 125 4.82 -22.58 5.42
N ALA A 126 4.15 -23.06 4.38
CA ALA A 126 4.73 -23.15 3.05
C ALA A 126 5.02 -21.79 2.40
N THR A 127 4.31 -20.74 2.81
CA THR A 127 4.48 -19.37 2.27
C THR A 127 5.31 -18.45 3.16
N ALA A 128 5.62 -18.85 4.40
CA ALA A 128 6.37 -18.04 5.36
C ALA A 128 7.70 -17.51 4.79
N PRO A 129 8.56 -18.32 4.13
CA PRO A 129 9.80 -17.80 3.55
C PRO A 129 9.59 -16.75 2.46
N ALA A 130 8.60 -16.93 1.59
CA ALA A 130 8.27 -15.94 0.56
C ALA A 130 7.75 -14.65 1.17
N ARG A 131 6.87 -14.72 2.16
CA ARG A 131 6.37 -13.54 2.90
C ARG A 131 7.49 -12.80 3.61
N GLN A 132 8.43 -13.51 4.22
CA GLN A 132 9.59 -12.90 4.87
C GLN A 132 10.46 -12.15 3.87
N ARG A 133 10.83 -12.79 2.74
CA ARG A 133 11.60 -12.14 1.66
C ARG A 133 10.86 -10.92 1.11
N HIS A 134 9.56 -11.02 0.93
CA HIS A 134 8.69 -9.96 0.47
C HIS A 134 8.79 -8.72 1.38
N GLY A 135 8.53 -8.88 2.67
CA GLY A 135 8.63 -7.77 3.62
C GLY A 135 10.04 -7.21 3.76
N VAL A 136 11.10 -8.06 3.70
CA VAL A 136 12.49 -7.58 3.72
C VAL A 136 12.82 -6.76 2.47
N LEU A 137 12.32 -7.16 1.29
CA LEU A 137 12.52 -6.40 0.05
C LEU A 137 11.85 -5.03 0.18
N GLU A 138 10.61 -4.97 0.58
CA GLU A 138 9.83 -3.74 0.71
C GLU A 138 10.43 -2.77 1.74
N ALA A 139 10.74 -3.25 2.93
CA ALA A 139 11.41 -2.44 3.94
C ALA A 139 12.78 -1.91 3.44
N SER A 140 13.48 -2.70 2.62
CA SER A 140 14.75 -2.27 2.02
C SER A 140 14.58 -1.22 0.94
N LEU A 141 13.50 -1.31 0.13
CA LEU A 141 13.14 -0.29 -0.85
C LEU A 141 12.92 1.06 -0.15
N ASP A 142 12.14 1.08 0.91
CA ASP A 142 11.88 2.29 1.70
C ASP A 142 13.14 2.87 2.35
N VAL A 143 14.02 2.03 2.87
CA VAL A 143 15.31 2.48 3.42
C VAL A 143 16.15 3.13 2.32
N ALA A 144 16.20 2.54 1.12
CA ALA A 144 16.94 3.09 -0.01
C ALA A 144 16.36 4.44 -0.48
N LEU A 145 15.03 4.55 -0.57
CA LEU A 145 14.34 5.81 -0.91
C LEU A 145 14.61 6.90 0.13
N SER A 146 14.48 6.55 1.42
CA SER A 146 14.74 7.48 2.53
C SER A 146 16.15 8.10 2.46
N ARG A 147 17.15 7.29 2.11
CA ARG A 147 18.54 7.74 1.96
C ARG A 147 18.76 8.68 0.78
N ARG A 148 18.05 8.45 -0.33
CA ARG A 148 18.12 9.36 -1.49
C ARG A 148 17.56 10.73 -1.17
N ARG A 149 16.52 10.81 -0.33
CA ARG A 149 15.88 12.08 0.06
C ARG A 149 16.68 12.89 1.07
N SER A 150 17.30 12.23 2.03
CA SER A 150 18.01 12.90 3.14
C SER A 150 19.21 12.07 3.58
N PRO A 151 20.32 12.09 2.82
CA PRO A 151 21.53 11.34 3.16
C PRO A 151 22.02 11.60 4.59
N ASP A 152 21.91 12.86 5.05
CA ASP A 152 22.41 13.29 6.36
C ASP A 152 21.43 13.11 7.51
N GLN A 153 20.13 12.99 7.24
CA GLN A 153 19.09 12.92 8.28
C GLN A 153 18.59 11.49 8.57
N GLY A 154 19.01 10.53 7.81
CA GLY A 154 18.93 9.07 8.03
C GLY A 154 17.54 8.45 8.21
N TRP A 155 16.50 9.25 8.46
CA TRP A 155 15.18 8.73 8.73
C TRP A 155 14.10 9.81 8.61
N VAL A 156 13.29 9.73 7.58
CA VAL A 156 12.03 10.47 7.55
C VAL A 156 11.22 9.97 8.76
N ARG A 157 10.67 10.87 9.57
CA ARG A 157 9.77 10.48 10.67
C ARG A 157 8.47 9.97 10.05
N ARG A 158 8.42 8.68 9.75
CA ARG A 158 7.32 8.00 9.06
C ARG A 158 5.98 8.19 9.75
N GLN A 159 5.97 8.26 11.09
CA GLN A 159 4.77 8.63 11.84
C GLN A 159 4.04 9.85 11.27
N ARG A 160 4.78 10.87 10.83
CA ARG A 160 4.17 12.09 10.29
C ARG A 160 3.41 11.87 8.98
N LEU A 161 3.71 10.77 8.27
CA LEU A 161 3.01 10.40 7.05
C LEU A 161 1.69 9.68 7.33
N LEU A 162 1.48 9.18 8.55
CA LEU A 162 0.36 8.33 8.95
C LEU A 162 -0.61 8.99 9.94
N VAL A 163 -0.39 10.26 10.25
CA VAL A 163 -1.24 10.99 11.20
C VAL A 163 -2.22 11.87 10.46
N MET A 164 -3.50 11.66 10.75
CA MET A 164 -4.61 12.54 10.41
C MET A 164 -5.18 13.18 11.68
N PRO A 165 -5.71 14.41 11.63
CA PRO A 165 -6.54 14.97 12.70
C PRO A 165 -7.74 14.05 13.02
N PRO A 166 -8.20 13.99 14.28
CA PRO A 166 -9.26 13.07 14.70
C PRO A 166 -10.56 13.18 13.89
N GLU A 167 -10.93 14.38 13.45
CA GLU A 167 -12.10 14.63 12.61
C GLU A 167 -11.92 14.04 11.21
N GLN A 168 -10.71 14.07 10.63
CA GLN A 168 -10.42 13.43 9.34
C GLN A 168 -10.44 11.90 9.48
N VAL A 169 -9.89 11.35 10.56
CA VAL A 169 -9.98 9.91 10.87
C VAL A 169 -11.43 9.48 10.99
N ALA A 170 -12.27 10.27 11.64
CA ALA A 170 -13.70 9.96 11.78
C ALA A 170 -14.42 9.94 10.42
N ALA A 171 -14.20 10.96 9.59
CA ALA A 171 -14.81 11.07 8.26
C ALA A 171 -14.41 9.90 7.35
N VAL A 172 -13.12 9.59 7.27
CA VAL A 172 -12.61 8.48 6.45
C VAL A 172 -13.14 7.14 6.97
N SER A 173 -13.14 6.91 8.30
CA SER A 173 -13.62 5.66 8.88
C SER A 173 -15.11 5.44 8.63
N ALA A 174 -15.93 6.50 8.67
CA ALA A 174 -17.35 6.43 8.35
C ALA A 174 -17.60 6.17 6.85
N ALA A 175 -16.77 6.71 5.97
CA ALA A 175 -16.83 6.39 4.54
C ALA A 175 -16.47 4.91 4.29
N TRP A 176 -15.42 4.40 4.94
CA TRP A 176 -15.01 3.00 4.82
C TRP A 176 -16.06 2.01 5.32
N GLU A 177 -16.76 2.31 6.43
CA GLU A 177 -17.87 1.49 6.91
C GLU A 177 -18.91 1.27 5.81
N ARG A 178 -19.31 2.33 5.10
CA ARG A 178 -20.27 2.25 3.99
C ARG A 178 -19.68 1.55 2.76
N VAL A 179 -18.45 1.87 2.39
CA VAL A 179 -17.80 1.27 1.22
C VAL A 179 -17.63 -0.24 1.38
N VAL A 180 -17.25 -0.72 2.55
CA VAL A 180 -17.10 -2.16 2.81
C VAL A 180 -18.45 -2.89 2.74
N ASP A 181 -19.51 -2.28 3.25
CA ASP A 181 -20.86 -2.83 3.13
C ASP A 181 -21.37 -2.80 1.68
N ASP A 182 -21.32 -1.63 1.03
CA ASP A 182 -21.87 -1.40 -0.31
C ASP A 182 -21.16 -2.24 -1.39
N VAL A 183 -19.81 -2.30 -1.35
CA VAL A 183 -19.02 -2.95 -2.39
C VAL A 183 -18.84 -4.44 -2.15
N TYR A 184 -18.67 -4.85 -0.89
CA TYR A 184 -18.31 -6.23 -0.55
C TYR A 184 -19.38 -7.00 0.21
N GLY A 185 -20.42 -6.34 0.72
CA GLY A 185 -21.42 -6.95 1.58
C GLY A 185 -20.85 -7.44 2.92
N MET A 186 -19.73 -6.86 3.35
CA MET A 186 -19.02 -7.24 4.58
C MET A 186 -19.29 -6.24 5.69
N ARG A 187 -19.28 -6.72 6.94
CA ARG A 187 -19.40 -5.83 8.11
C ARG A 187 -18.03 -5.25 8.49
N PHE A 188 -17.97 -3.95 8.57
CA PHE A 188 -16.84 -3.20 9.08
C PHE A 188 -17.36 -1.92 9.72
N SER A 189 -16.98 -1.62 10.93
CA SER A 189 -17.46 -0.43 11.63
C SER A 189 -16.47 0.73 11.56
N ALA A 190 -16.97 1.96 11.61
CA ALA A 190 -16.13 3.14 11.73
C ALA A 190 -15.24 3.11 12.99
N ALA A 191 -15.66 2.41 14.05
CA ALA A 191 -14.84 2.24 15.24
C ALA A 191 -13.61 1.35 14.97
N GLU A 192 -13.79 0.26 14.20
CA GLU A 192 -12.68 -0.59 13.75
C GLU A 192 -11.72 0.20 12.85
N GLY A 193 -12.24 1.03 11.94
CA GLY A 193 -11.45 1.91 11.09
C GLY A 193 -10.57 2.88 11.90
N ARG A 194 -11.15 3.59 12.86
CA ARG A 194 -10.39 4.48 13.75
C ARG A 194 -9.33 3.74 14.55
N ALA A 195 -9.62 2.52 15.00
CA ALA A 195 -8.66 1.70 15.72
C ALA A 195 -7.51 1.28 14.80
N ALA A 196 -7.81 0.83 13.57
CA ALA A 196 -6.83 0.39 12.60
C ALA A 196 -5.86 1.52 12.18
N PHE A 197 -6.34 2.73 11.92
CA PHE A 197 -5.47 3.89 11.64
C PHE A 197 -4.54 4.22 12.81
N ARG A 198 -5.06 4.20 14.04
CA ARG A 198 -4.24 4.43 15.23
C ARG A 198 -3.18 3.33 15.41
N ASP A 199 -3.57 2.08 15.23
CA ASP A 199 -2.71 0.92 15.42
C ASP A 199 -1.61 0.89 14.33
N MET A 200 -1.94 1.23 13.07
CA MET A 200 -0.96 1.43 12.00
C MET A 200 0.04 2.54 12.34
N ALA A 201 -0.44 3.71 12.79
CA ALA A 201 0.43 4.82 13.16
C ALA A 201 1.38 4.46 14.30
N PHE A 202 0.91 3.68 15.29
CA PHE A 202 1.73 3.16 16.37
C PHE A 202 2.79 2.18 15.86
N MET A 203 2.40 1.20 15.04
CA MET A 203 3.32 0.19 14.51
C MET A 203 4.46 0.83 13.70
N TYR A 204 4.14 1.76 12.82
CA TYR A 204 5.16 2.46 12.04
C TYR A 204 5.94 3.51 12.85
N GLY A 205 5.37 4.03 13.93
CA GLY A 205 6.04 4.99 14.79
C GLY A 205 7.03 4.35 15.75
N ASP A 206 6.49 3.50 16.63
CA ASP A 206 7.25 2.93 17.72
C ASP A 206 7.96 1.63 17.37
N MET A 207 7.38 0.80 16.48
CA MET A 207 7.97 -0.47 16.07
C MET A 207 8.95 -0.35 14.92
N SER A 208 8.75 0.55 13.98
CA SER A 208 9.64 0.66 12.82
C SER A 208 11.03 1.21 13.18
N ASP A 209 11.17 2.00 14.24
CA ASP A 209 12.46 2.49 14.70
C ASP A 209 13.12 1.51 15.67
N ARG A 210 14.18 0.84 15.23
CA ARG A 210 15.00 -0.08 16.05
C ARG A 210 15.56 0.53 17.34
N ARG A 211 15.53 1.85 17.49
CA ARG A 211 16.05 2.56 18.67
C ARG A 211 15.08 2.55 19.83
N THR A 212 13.79 2.33 19.57
CA THR A 212 12.79 2.30 20.65
C THR A 212 13.00 1.09 21.56
N ALA A 213 12.64 1.25 22.82
CA ALA A 213 12.70 0.15 23.79
C ALA A 213 11.77 -0.99 23.36
N PHE A 214 10.62 -0.66 22.77
CA PHE A 214 9.64 -1.63 22.29
C PHE A 214 10.22 -2.48 21.15
N SER A 215 10.79 -1.86 20.11
CA SER A 215 11.40 -2.60 19.00
C SER A 215 12.56 -3.49 19.45
N ARG A 216 13.37 -3.01 20.40
CA ARG A 216 14.45 -3.83 20.98
C ARG A 216 13.91 -5.03 21.72
N ALA A 217 12.82 -4.86 22.49
CA ALA A 217 12.17 -5.97 23.17
C ALA A 217 11.58 -6.99 22.18
N VAL A 218 10.88 -6.51 21.13
CA VAL A 218 10.33 -7.37 20.07
C VAL A 218 11.45 -8.15 19.35
N LEU A 219 12.58 -7.52 19.04
CA LEU A 219 13.71 -8.20 18.42
C LEU A 219 14.37 -9.22 19.36
N ALA A 220 14.47 -8.93 20.65
CA ALA A 220 15.05 -9.84 21.64
C ALA A 220 14.14 -11.05 21.91
N LEU A 221 12.83 -10.84 21.96
CA LEU A 221 11.83 -11.88 22.20
C LEU A 221 11.32 -12.53 20.91
N GLY A 222 11.74 -12.02 19.75
CA GLY A 222 11.26 -12.42 18.44
C GLY A 222 11.22 -13.93 18.22
N PRO A 223 12.28 -14.70 18.54
CA PRO A 223 12.26 -16.16 18.38
C PRO A 223 11.13 -16.88 19.16
N LEU A 224 10.62 -16.26 20.23
CA LEU A 224 9.55 -16.82 21.07
C LEU A 224 8.15 -16.40 20.64
N VAL A 225 8.00 -15.15 20.12
CA VAL A 225 6.69 -14.56 19.84
C VAL A 225 6.36 -14.50 18.34
N ASP A 226 7.36 -14.63 17.50
CA ASP A 226 7.28 -14.56 16.04
C ASP A 226 8.35 -15.50 15.44
N PRO A 227 8.22 -16.84 15.63
CA PRO A 227 9.22 -17.82 15.21
C PRO A 227 9.49 -17.75 13.71
N ASP A 228 8.46 -17.46 12.91
CA ASP A 228 8.56 -17.36 11.45
C ASP A 228 9.13 -16.02 10.96
N GLY A 229 9.36 -15.06 11.87
CA GLY A 229 9.93 -13.75 11.54
C GLY A 229 9.02 -12.83 10.71
N THR A 230 7.78 -13.25 10.49
CA THR A 230 6.85 -12.56 9.58
C THR A 230 6.44 -11.18 10.08
N ASN A 231 6.29 -11.02 11.40
CA ASN A 231 5.90 -9.74 12.00
C ASN A 231 7.11 -8.82 12.27
N ARG A 232 8.31 -9.36 12.34
CA ARG A 232 9.53 -8.57 12.55
C ARG A 232 9.93 -7.73 11.36
N VAL A 233 9.39 -8.00 10.18
CA VAL A 233 9.64 -7.20 8.95
C VAL A 233 9.17 -5.75 9.06
N VAL A 234 8.23 -5.44 9.95
CA VAL A 234 7.84 -4.05 10.24
C VAL A 234 8.95 -3.23 10.92
N ILE A 235 9.98 -3.89 11.46
CA ILE A 235 11.16 -3.23 12.05
C ILE A 235 12.20 -3.02 10.96
N TYR A 236 12.28 -1.81 10.47
CA TYR A 236 13.14 -1.46 9.34
C TYR A 236 14.62 -1.76 9.59
N PRO A 237 15.33 -2.33 8.62
CA PRO A 237 16.76 -2.53 8.71
C PRO A 237 17.50 -1.17 8.66
N ARG A 238 18.73 -1.13 9.20
CA ARG A 238 19.58 0.07 9.09
C ARG A 238 20.06 0.28 7.66
N GLU A 239 20.35 -0.79 6.97
CA GLU A 239 20.82 -0.83 5.59
C GLU A 239 19.84 -1.67 4.76
N PRO A 240 19.65 -1.35 3.47
CA PRO A 240 18.93 -2.25 2.58
C PRO A 240 19.60 -3.63 2.56
N HIS A 241 18.79 -4.67 2.48
CA HIS A 241 19.31 -6.03 2.29
C HIS A 241 20.17 -6.08 1.00
N PRO A 242 21.31 -6.80 0.98
CA PRO A 242 22.19 -6.85 -0.18
C PRO A 242 21.50 -7.23 -1.50
N VAL A 243 20.56 -8.18 -1.45
CA VAL A 243 19.75 -8.55 -2.62
C VAL A 243 18.91 -7.37 -3.09
N ALA A 244 18.20 -6.72 -2.18
CA ALA A 244 17.38 -5.54 -2.51
C ALA A 244 18.25 -4.41 -3.10
N ALA A 245 19.41 -4.13 -2.50
CA ALA A 245 20.37 -3.17 -3.01
C ALA A 245 20.83 -3.54 -4.44
N GLY A 246 21.11 -4.82 -4.69
CA GLY A 246 21.49 -5.32 -6.01
C GLY A 246 20.36 -5.24 -7.05
N LEU A 247 19.11 -5.46 -6.64
CA LEU A 247 17.94 -5.30 -7.50
C LEU A 247 17.68 -3.84 -7.86
N LEU A 248 17.94 -2.92 -6.92
CA LEU A 248 17.78 -1.48 -7.13
C LEU A 248 18.93 -0.85 -7.95
N ALA A 249 20.13 -1.45 -7.89
CA ALA A 249 21.31 -0.91 -8.55
C ALA A 249 21.36 -1.18 -10.07
N GLY A 250 20.57 -2.11 -10.57
CA GLY A 250 20.68 -2.55 -11.95
C GLY A 250 19.37 -2.99 -12.60
N ARG A 251 19.41 -2.97 -13.94
CA ARG A 251 18.30 -3.44 -14.78
C ARG A 251 18.43 -4.94 -14.98
N ARG A 252 17.46 -5.71 -14.50
CA ARG A 252 17.42 -7.18 -14.64
C ARG A 252 16.17 -7.60 -15.41
N THR A 253 16.26 -8.73 -16.10
CA THR A 253 15.09 -9.35 -16.73
C THR A 253 14.25 -10.03 -15.66
N TRP A 254 12.96 -9.75 -15.68
CA TRP A 254 11.96 -10.36 -14.81
C TRP A 254 10.68 -10.65 -15.59
N TYR A 255 9.79 -11.43 -15.00
CA TYR A 255 8.50 -11.77 -15.60
C TYR A 255 7.38 -11.49 -14.62
N ASN A 256 6.24 -11.02 -15.11
CA ASN A 256 5.04 -11.04 -14.25
C ASN A 256 4.70 -12.52 -13.97
N PRO A 257 4.66 -12.95 -12.69
CA PRO A 257 4.43 -14.34 -12.32
C PRO A 257 3.19 -14.98 -12.93
N TRP A 258 2.16 -14.18 -13.19
CA TRP A 258 0.89 -14.62 -13.78
C TRP A 258 0.88 -14.56 -15.31
N VAL A 259 1.81 -13.81 -15.92
CA VAL A 259 1.91 -13.65 -17.39
C VAL A 259 3.37 -13.81 -17.83
N PRO A 260 3.97 -15.00 -17.68
CA PRO A 260 5.43 -15.18 -17.83
C PRO A 260 5.93 -15.20 -19.28
N ARG A 261 5.08 -14.95 -20.26
CA ARG A 261 5.46 -15.02 -21.68
C ARG A 261 6.22 -13.80 -22.17
N THR A 262 6.09 -12.67 -21.48
CA THR A 262 6.69 -11.40 -21.88
C THR A 262 7.77 -11.00 -20.89
N PRO A 263 9.06 -11.04 -21.29
CA PRO A 263 10.14 -10.55 -20.45
C PRO A 263 10.02 -9.04 -20.25
N ARG A 264 10.22 -8.60 -19.03
CA ARG A 264 10.27 -7.20 -18.62
C ARG A 264 11.65 -6.83 -18.12
N ARG A 265 12.00 -5.56 -18.20
CA ARG A 265 13.27 -5.04 -17.73
C ARG A 265 13.14 -3.74 -16.96
N ASP A 266 11.91 -3.37 -16.62
CA ASP A 266 11.64 -2.18 -15.81
C ASP A 266 12.34 -2.29 -14.46
N THR A 267 12.97 -1.24 -14.06
CA THR A 267 13.49 -1.07 -12.71
C THR A 267 12.35 -0.67 -11.78
N PHE A 268 12.53 -0.84 -10.46
CA PHE A 268 11.54 -0.39 -9.50
C PHE A 268 11.23 1.13 -9.62
N GLY A 269 12.24 1.95 -9.92
CA GLY A 269 12.04 3.38 -10.15
C GLY A 269 11.17 3.69 -11.39
N GLU A 270 11.30 2.89 -12.46
CA GLU A 270 10.46 3.04 -13.65
C GLU A 270 9.02 2.56 -13.39
N LEU A 271 8.83 1.55 -12.53
CA LEU A 271 7.51 1.13 -12.09
C LEU A 271 6.83 2.22 -11.24
N MET A 272 7.56 2.88 -10.34
CA MET A 272 7.06 4.02 -9.59
C MET A 272 6.66 5.19 -10.51
N GLU A 273 7.48 5.49 -11.52
CA GLU A 273 7.21 6.57 -12.48
C GLU A 273 5.94 6.28 -13.31
N ALA A 274 5.80 5.04 -13.78
CA ALA A 274 4.60 4.60 -14.51
C ALA A 274 3.35 4.66 -13.60
N ALA A 275 3.48 4.24 -12.34
CA ALA A 275 2.40 4.31 -11.36
C ALA A 275 1.99 5.76 -11.06
N ALA A 276 2.95 6.69 -10.98
CA ALA A 276 2.66 8.11 -10.79
C ALA A 276 1.89 8.71 -11.99
N GLY A 277 2.23 8.30 -13.22
CA GLY A 277 1.47 8.70 -14.41
C GLY A 277 0.03 8.17 -14.40
N GLN A 278 -0.17 6.90 -13.99
CA GLN A 278 -1.51 6.33 -13.85
C GLN A 278 -2.30 6.99 -12.71
N SER A 279 -1.64 7.30 -11.60
CA SER A 279 -2.26 8.00 -10.47
C SER A 279 -2.77 9.38 -10.88
N LEU A 280 -2.02 10.10 -11.73
CA LEU A 280 -2.47 11.38 -12.27
C LEU A 280 -3.76 11.22 -13.08
N ALA A 281 -3.84 10.22 -13.96
CA ALA A 281 -5.07 9.95 -14.72
C ALA A 281 -6.27 9.62 -13.79
N CYS A 282 -6.02 8.88 -12.70
CA CYS A 282 -7.05 8.63 -11.68
C CYS A 282 -7.48 9.92 -10.98
N PHE A 283 -6.55 10.84 -10.66
CA PHE A 283 -6.87 12.12 -10.03
C PHE A 283 -7.71 13.00 -10.96
N GLU A 284 -7.39 13.04 -12.26
CA GLU A 284 -8.18 13.75 -13.26
C GLU A 284 -9.61 13.18 -13.37
N ALA A 285 -9.76 11.85 -13.34
CA ALA A 285 -11.07 11.21 -13.33
C ALA A 285 -11.85 11.54 -12.03
N ILE A 286 -11.19 11.53 -10.86
CA ILE A 286 -11.80 11.93 -9.59
C ILE A 286 -12.23 13.41 -9.64
N GLU A 287 -11.40 14.29 -10.20
CA GLU A 287 -11.77 15.72 -10.36
C GLU A 287 -13.03 15.91 -11.19
N VAL A 288 -13.14 15.16 -12.30
CA VAL A 288 -14.30 15.23 -13.18
C VAL A 288 -15.58 14.76 -12.46
N VAL A 289 -15.50 13.69 -11.67
CA VAL A 289 -16.64 13.21 -10.86
C VAL A 289 -17.02 14.21 -9.78
N LEU A 290 -16.06 14.77 -9.05
CA LEU A 290 -16.33 15.65 -7.90
C LEU A 290 -16.80 17.06 -8.30
N PHE A 291 -16.34 17.58 -9.44
CA PHE A 291 -16.54 18.99 -9.80
C PHE A 291 -17.19 19.23 -11.15
N ARG A 292 -17.45 18.18 -11.96
CA ARG A 292 -18.05 18.31 -13.32
C ARG A 292 -19.22 17.36 -13.55
N ASP A 293 -19.79 16.82 -12.49
CA ASP A 293 -20.99 15.98 -12.50
C ASP A 293 -20.91 14.73 -13.40
N ALA A 294 -19.71 14.13 -13.49
CA ALA A 294 -19.52 12.88 -14.20
C ALA A 294 -19.86 11.67 -13.32
N GLY A 295 -20.14 10.54 -13.95
CA GLY A 295 -20.43 9.29 -13.24
C GLY A 295 -19.18 8.63 -12.65
N ALA A 296 -19.32 7.92 -11.54
CA ALA A 296 -18.24 7.20 -10.85
C ALA A 296 -17.54 6.12 -11.73
N GLY A 297 -18.17 5.72 -12.85
CA GLY A 297 -17.56 4.83 -13.85
C GLY A 297 -16.26 5.35 -14.47
N GLU A 298 -16.08 6.68 -14.53
CA GLU A 298 -14.82 7.29 -14.98
C GLU A 298 -13.65 6.88 -14.10
N VAL A 299 -13.87 6.79 -12.79
CA VAL A 299 -12.84 6.36 -11.83
C VAL A 299 -12.51 4.89 -12.01
N VAL A 300 -13.51 4.02 -12.19
CA VAL A 300 -13.29 2.60 -12.47
C VAL A 300 -12.51 2.41 -13.76
N ALA A 301 -12.87 3.16 -14.82
CA ALA A 301 -12.15 3.11 -16.08
C ALA A 301 -10.69 3.56 -15.96
N ALA A 302 -10.42 4.64 -15.21
CA ALA A 302 -9.07 5.15 -14.99
C ALA A 302 -8.20 4.20 -14.14
N THR A 303 -8.77 3.54 -13.13
CA THR A 303 -8.07 2.55 -12.30
C THR A 303 -7.88 1.21 -13.01
N GLY A 304 -8.76 0.88 -13.97
CA GLY A 304 -8.80 -0.38 -14.70
C GLY A 304 -9.22 -1.59 -13.85
N ASP A 305 -9.78 -1.37 -12.65
CA ASP A 305 -10.22 -2.41 -11.70
C ASP A 305 -9.24 -3.58 -11.60
N ARG A 306 -7.99 -3.28 -11.29
CA ARG A 306 -6.89 -4.24 -11.28
C ARG A 306 -6.56 -4.71 -9.87
N SER A 307 -6.31 -6.01 -9.71
CA SER A 307 -5.79 -6.58 -8.48
C SER A 307 -4.45 -5.92 -8.11
N MET A 308 -4.33 -5.44 -6.90
CA MET A 308 -3.12 -4.85 -6.34
C MET A 308 -1.97 -5.86 -6.25
N LEU A 309 -2.26 -7.16 -6.28
CA LEU A 309 -1.24 -8.22 -6.19
C LEU A 309 -0.70 -8.66 -7.53
N THR A 310 -1.55 -8.71 -8.57
CA THR A 310 -1.21 -9.31 -9.85
C THR A 310 -1.01 -8.28 -10.96
N GLY A 311 -1.58 -7.07 -10.78
CA GLY A 311 -1.67 -6.04 -11.79
C GLY A 311 -2.62 -6.38 -12.95
N LEU A 312 -3.33 -7.52 -12.86
CA LEU A 312 -4.31 -8.01 -13.83
C LEU A 312 -5.73 -7.59 -13.40
N PRO A 313 -6.74 -7.68 -14.28
CA PRO A 313 -8.12 -7.49 -13.87
C PRO A 313 -8.50 -8.32 -12.64
N CYS A 314 -9.34 -7.79 -11.76
CA CYS A 314 -9.68 -8.42 -10.50
C CYS A 314 -10.31 -9.82 -10.62
N ASP A 315 -10.93 -10.13 -11.75
CA ASP A 315 -11.55 -11.41 -12.08
C ASP A 315 -10.64 -12.38 -12.82
N ASP A 316 -9.36 -12.02 -13.06
CA ASP A 316 -8.42 -12.85 -13.79
C ASP A 316 -8.09 -14.14 -13.01
N PRO A 317 -8.36 -15.33 -13.59
CA PRO A 317 -8.25 -16.60 -12.87
C PRO A 317 -6.82 -17.16 -12.85
N ARG A 318 -5.84 -16.50 -13.49
CA ARG A 318 -4.47 -17.00 -13.59
C ARG A 318 -3.81 -17.15 -12.23
N ARG A 319 -2.99 -18.17 -12.11
CA ARG A 319 -2.15 -18.40 -10.94
C ARG A 319 -0.70 -18.07 -11.25
N PRO A 320 0.10 -17.71 -10.25
CA PRO A 320 1.51 -17.42 -10.46
C PRO A 320 2.27 -18.71 -10.78
N VAL A 321 3.10 -18.69 -11.83
CA VAL A 321 3.86 -19.85 -12.31
C VAL A 321 5.33 -19.54 -12.60
N ALA A 322 5.78 -18.30 -12.45
CA ALA A 322 7.15 -17.90 -12.76
C ALA A 322 7.75 -17.04 -11.64
N PHE A 323 8.90 -17.47 -11.16
CA PHE A 323 9.69 -16.79 -10.15
C PHE A 323 11.16 -16.79 -10.54
N ALA A 324 11.98 -15.96 -9.91
CA ALA A 324 13.41 -15.93 -10.15
C ALA A 324 14.03 -17.31 -9.87
N ALA A 325 14.88 -17.78 -10.78
CA ALA A 325 15.60 -19.03 -10.55
C ALA A 325 16.54 -18.89 -9.36
N GLY A 326 16.66 -19.95 -8.55
CA GLY A 326 17.53 -19.95 -7.38
C GLY A 326 17.17 -18.90 -6.34
N ILE A 327 15.86 -18.64 -6.14
CA ILE A 327 15.40 -17.64 -5.16
C ILE A 327 16.02 -17.86 -3.78
N GLU A 328 16.14 -19.09 -3.34
CA GLU A 328 16.64 -19.42 -2.01
C GLU A 328 18.15 -19.15 -1.90
N GLU A 329 18.92 -19.49 -2.96
CA GLU A 329 20.34 -19.14 -3.03
C GLU A 329 20.53 -17.62 -3.18
N LEU A 330 19.67 -16.96 -3.97
CA LEU A 330 19.73 -15.51 -4.18
C LEU A 330 19.62 -14.76 -2.86
N TRP A 331 18.69 -15.18 -1.99
CA TRP A 331 18.43 -14.50 -0.72
C TRP A 331 19.36 -14.98 0.42
N GLY A 332 20.10 -16.06 0.22
CA GLY A 332 20.82 -16.75 1.27
C GLY A 332 19.89 -17.53 2.19
N MET A 333 20.39 -18.57 2.83
CA MET A 333 19.61 -19.26 3.86
C MET A 333 19.55 -18.36 5.12
N TRP A 334 18.37 -18.19 5.62
CA TRP A 334 18.07 -17.48 6.87
C TRP A 334 18.17 -18.41 8.06
#